data_ae7dc8ff18e9cb86c7dd6f05f6785c57
#
_entry.id   ae7dc8ff18e9cb86c7dd6f05f6785c57
#
_cell.length_a   1.000
_cell.length_b   1.000
_cell.length_c   1.000
_cell.angle_alpha   90.00
_cell.angle_beta   90.00
_cell.angle_gamma   90.00
#
_symmetry.space_group_name_H-M   'P 1'
#
loop_
_entity.id
_entity.type
_entity.pdbx_description
1 polymer ?
#
loop_
_entity_poly.entity_id
_entity_poly.type
_entity_poly.pdbx_seq_one_letter_code
_entity_poly.pdbx_strand_id
1 'polypeptide(L)'
;TVDRAIAADALAEELSGSGKSVWVLGDGWAICEKALKERGVFCTVAPEELRWQTAFGVCLAAQSKTPTGAEDLLPVYLRLSQAERERQSRMNEA
;
A
#
# COMPACT_ATOMS: atom_id res chain seq x y z
N THR A 1 7.07 -4.25 -8.40
CA THR A 1 5.98 -3.43 -8.95
C THR A 1 6.09 -1.99 -8.48
N VAL A 2 5.50 -1.07 -9.24
CA VAL A 2 5.40 0.32 -8.81
C VAL A 2 4.34 0.47 -7.72
N ASP A 3 4.45 1.53 -6.93
CA ASP A 3 3.46 1.85 -5.92
C ASP A 3 2.10 2.14 -6.57
N ARG A 4 1.05 1.67 -5.96
CA ARG A 4 -0.31 1.85 -6.49
C ARG A 4 -1.36 1.72 -5.38
N ALA A 5 -2.51 2.31 -5.60
CA ALA A 5 -3.68 2.12 -4.75
C ALA A 5 -4.53 1.00 -5.35
N ILE A 6 -4.75 -0.08 -4.60
CA ILE A 6 -5.51 -1.25 -5.05
C ILE A 6 -6.35 -1.79 -3.89
N ALA A 7 -7.53 -2.28 -4.19
CA ALA A 7 -8.38 -2.92 -3.18
C ALA A 7 -7.74 -4.24 -2.71
N ALA A 8 -7.88 -4.56 -1.42
CA ALA A 8 -7.27 -5.75 -0.83
C ALA A 8 -7.72 -7.04 -1.53
N ASP A 9 -8.99 -7.14 -1.89
CA ASP A 9 -9.51 -8.33 -2.58
C ASP A 9 -8.91 -8.47 -3.98
N ALA A 10 -8.77 -7.38 -4.72
CA ALA A 10 -8.17 -7.38 -6.04
C ALA A 10 -6.70 -7.77 -5.99
N LEU A 11 -5.97 -7.29 -4.98
CA LEU A 11 -4.57 -7.66 -4.76
C LEU A 11 -4.45 -9.15 -4.43
N ALA A 12 -5.32 -9.66 -3.56
CA ALA A 12 -5.34 -11.06 -3.19
C ALA A 12 -5.62 -11.96 -4.40
N GLU A 13 -6.52 -11.56 -5.27
CA GLU A 13 -6.82 -12.28 -6.50
C GLU A 13 -5.60 -12.30 -7.43
N GLU A 14 -4.94 -11.17 -7.59
CA GLU A 14 -3.71 -11.07 -8.40
C GLU A 14 -2.61 -11.98 -7.88
N LEU A 15 -2.44 -12.07 -6.56
CA LEU A 15 -1.39 -12.87 -5.93
C LEU A 15 -1.75 -14.35 -5.83
N SER A 16 -3.02 -14.71 -5.94
CA SER A 16 -3.48 -16.09 -5.74
C SER A 16 -2.85 -17.09 -6.72
N GLY A 17 -2.48 -16.66 -7.90
CA GLY A 17 -1.84 -17.52 -8.90
C GLY A 17 -0.32 -17.39 -8.96
N SER A 18 0.28 -16.57 -8.11
CA SER A 18 1.71 -16.28 -8.22
C SER A 18 2.63 -17.33 -7.60
N GLY A 19 2.13 -18.10 -6.64
CA GLY A 19 2.94 -19.07 -5.89
C GLY A 19 3.96 -18.44 -4.95
N LYS A 20 3.91 -17.12 -4.75
CA LYS A 20 4.86 -16.38 -3.91
C LYS A 20 4.35 -16.29 -2.48
N SER A 21 5.26 -16.31 -1.52
CA SER A 21 4.95 -15.94 -0.14
C SER A 21 5.03 -14.42 -0.01
N VAL A 22 4.14 -13.86 0.80
CA VAL A 22 3.97 -12.41 0.91
C VAL A 22 4.14 -11.99 2.36
N TRP A 23 4.88 -10.92 2.59
CA TRP A 23 4.95 -10.26 3.88
C TRP A 23 3.96 -9.11 3.93
N VAL A 24 3.22 -9.03 5.04
CA VAL A 24 2.18 -8.01 5.22
C VAL A 24 2.59 -7.12 6.39
N LEU A 25 2.58 -5.82 6.16
CA LEU A 25 2.91 -4.82 7.18
C LEU A 25 2.16 -3.51 6.87
N GLY A 26 2.30 -2.53 7.77
CA GLY A 26 1.59 -1.27 7.66
C GLY A 26 0.27 -1.30 8.41
N ASP A 27 -0.40 -0.14 8.50
CA ASP A 27 -1.65 -0.02 9.26
C ASP A 27 -2.83 -0.77 8.64
N GLY A 28 -2.75 -1.14 7.36
CA GLY A 28 -3.76 -1.98 6.69
C GLY A 28 -3.51 -3.48 6.75
N TRP A 29 -2.57 -3.94 7.57
CA TRP A 29 -2.13 -5.34 7.56
C TRP A 29 -3.25 -6.34 7.84
N ALA A 30 -4.16 -6.02 8.76
CA ALA A 30 -5.23 -6.97 9.15
C ALA A 30 -6.21 -7.23 8.00
N ILE A 31 -6.58 -6.19 7.27
CA ILE A 31 -7.46 -6.28 6.11
C ILE A 31 -6.79 -7.09 5.00
N CYS A 32 -5.53 -6.83 4.74
CA CYS A 32 -4.77 -7.55 3.72
C CYS A 32 -4.56 -9.01 4.09
N GLU A 33 -4.23 -9.31 5.35
CA GLU A 33 -4.08 -10.69 5.81
C GLU A 33 -5.38 -11.48 5.60
N LYS A 34 -6.50 -10.91 5.99
CA LYS A 34 -7.80 -11.55 5.82
C LYS A 34 -8.10 -11.86 4.35
N ALA A 35 -7.92 -10.86 3.48
CA ALA A 35 -8.17 -11.02 2.05
C ALA A 35 -7.26 -12.08 1.42
N LEU A 36 -5.98 -12.10 1.78
CA LEU A 36 -5.03 -13.07 1.27
C LEU A 36 -5.38 -14.50 1.73
N LYS A 37 -5.73 -14.67 3.00
CA LYS A 37 -6.11 -15.97 3.53
C LYS A 37 -7.39 -16.52 2.88
N GLU A 38 -8.36 -15.66 2.62
CA GLU A 38 -9.61 -16.03 1.94
C GLU A 38 -9.36 -16.55 0.53
N ARG A 39 -8.29 -16.11 -0.11
CA ARG A 39 -7.89 -16.54 -1.46
C ARG A 39 -6.84 -17.64 -1.45
N GLY A 40 -6.49 -18.18 -0.28
CA GLY A 40 -5.51 -19.25 -0.15
C GLY A 40 -4.06 -18.79 -0.40
N VAL A 41 -3.78 -17.50 -0.30
CA VAL A 41 -2.42 -16.97 -0.47
C VAL A 41 -1.67 -17.08 0.85
N PHE A 42 -0.51 -17.71 0.82
CA PHE A 42 0.34 -17.81 2.01
C PHE A 42 0.96 -16.43 2.32
N CYS A 43 0.73 -15.93 3.53
CA CYS A 43 1.27 -14.64 3.93
C CYS A 43 1.82 -14.69 5.36
N THR A 44 2.79 -13.84 5.64
CA THR A 44 3.41 -13.68 6.95
C THR A 44 3.22 -12.23 7.38
N VAL A 45 2.63 -12.03 8.57
CA VAL A 45 2.50 -10.67 9.13
C VAL A 45 3.82 -10.32 9.81
N ALA A 46 4.33 -9.13 9.54
CA ALA A 46 5.55 -8.65 10.15
C ALA A 46 5.40 -8.59 11.69
N PRO A 47 6.49 -8.81 12.47
CA PRO A 47 6.46 -8.62 13.92
C PRO A 47 5.91 -7.23 14.28
N GLU A 48 5.29 -7.13 15.44
CA GLU A 48 4.61 -5.89 15.84
C GLU A 48 5.53 -4.67 15.77
N GLU A 49 6.77 -4.78 16.18
CA GLU A 49 7.75 -3.69 16.16
C GLU A 49 8.16 -3.26 14.74
N LEU A 50 7.94 -4.09 13.74
CA LEU A 50 8.26 -3.80 12.33
C LEU A 50 7.03 -3.54 11.48
N ARG A 51 5.85 -3.64 12.08
CA ARG A 51 4.57 -3.57 11.36
C ARG A 51 4.18 -2.14 11.00
N TRP A 52 4.68 -1.17 11.76
CA TRP A 52 4.27 0.23 11.64
C TRP A 52 5.35 1.07 10.97
N GLN A 53 4.92 2.05 10.21
CA GLN A 53 5.83 3.02 9.62
C GLN A 53 6.37 3.95 10.71
N THR A 54 7.70 4.12 10.75
CA THR A 54 8.36 4.97 11.72
C THR A 54 9.31 5.93 11.01
N ALA A 55 9.59 7.07 11.64
CA ALA A 55 10.58 8.02 11.12
C ALA A 55 11.96 7.37 11.01
N PHE A 56 12.33 6.54 11.97
CA PHE A 56 13.60 5.80 11.94
C PHE A 56 13.68 4.87 10.73
N GLY A 57 12.61 4.14 10.45
CA GLY A 57 12.54 3.25 9.29
C GLY A 57 12.64 4.01 7.97
N VAL A 58 11.99 5.17 7.87
CA VAL A 58 12.09 6.04 6.69
C VAL A 58 13.53 6.51 6.48
N CYS A 59 14.21 6.91 7.55
CA CYS A 59 15.62 7.33 7.47
C CYS A 59 16.53 6.18 7.03
N LEU A 60 16.32 4.97 7.54
CA LEU A 60 17.09 3.80 7.11
C LEU A 60 16.87 3.49 5.64
N ALA A 61 15.63 3.53 5.17
CA ALA A 61 15.31 3.29 3.77
C ALA A 61 15.93 4.35 2.86
N ALA A 62 15.98 5.62 3.32
CA ALA A 62 16.54 6.72 2.56
C ALA A 62 18.04 6.58 2.29
N GLN A 63 18.77 5.85 3.14
CA GLN A 63 20.22 5.65 2.97
C GLN A 63 20.58 4.98 1.66
N SER A 64 19.69 4.17 1.10
CA SER A 64 19.89 3.47 -0.16
C SER A 64 19.35 4.24 -1.36
N LYS A 65 18.81 5.43 -1.15
CA LYS A 65 18.21 6.25 -2.20
C LYS A 65 19.11 7.41 -2.61
N THR A 66 18.93 7.86 -3.84
CA THR A 66 19.65 9.02 -4.35
C THR A 66 18.98 10.30 -3.86
N PRO A 67 19.72 11.22 -3.21
CA PRO A 67 19.15 12.51 -2.81
C PRO A 67 18.69 13.34 -4.01
N THR A 68 17.62 14.10 -3.82
CA THR A 68 17.11 15.04 -4.83
C THR A 68 17.04 16.44 -4.23
N GLY A 69 16.93 17.47 -5.09
CA GLY A 69 16.71 18.84 -4.64
C GLY A 69 15.34 18.99 -3.98
N ALA A 70 15.22 19.97 -3.08
CA ALA A 70 13.96 20.19 -2.37
C ALA A 70 12.79 20.50 -3.32
N GLU A 71 13.06 21.18 -4.42
CA GLU A 71 12.03 21.49 -5.42
C GLU A 71 11.52 20.27 -6.18
N ASP A 72 12.28 19.17 -6.19
CA ASP A 72 11.90 17.94 -6.85
C ASP A 72 11.17 16.97 -5.89
N LEU A 73 11.13 17.28 -4.60
CA LEU A 73 10.49 16.45 -3.59
C LEU A 73 8.99 16.78 -3.55
N LEU A 74 8.22 15.98 -4.26
CA LEU A 74 6.77 16.15 -4.36
C LEU A 74 6.05 14.91 -3.83
N PRO A 75 4.87 15.08 -3.21
CA PRO A 75 4.05 13.94 -2.84
C PRO A 75 3.60 13.15 -4.06
N VAL A 76 3.52 11.84 -3.92
CA VAL A 76 2.95 10.97 -4.95
C VAL A 76 1.52 10.62 -4.54
N TYR A 77 0.55 11.11 -5.29
CA TYR A 77 -0.85 10.86 -5.03
C TYR A 77 -1.33 9.68 -5.87
N LEU A 78 -1.52 8.54 -5.21
CA LEU A 78 -1.99 7.31 -5.86
C LEU A 78 -3.51 7.22 -5.88
N ARG A 79 -4.18 8.11 -5.16
CA ARG A 79 -5.62 8.13 -4.99
C ARG A 79 -6.08 9.58 -4.97
N LEU A 80 -7.22 9.85 -5.58
CA LEU A 80 -7.82 11.19 -5.53
C LEU A 80 -8.17 11.57 -4.10
N SER A 81 -8.10 12.87 -3.77
CA SER A 81 -8.54 13.37 -2.48
C SER A 81 -10.02 13.05 -2.27
N GLN A 82 -10.45 13.04 -1.00
CA GLN A 82 -11.86 12.80 -0.70
C GLN A 82 -12.76 13.83 -1.38
N ALA A 83 -12.35 15.11 -1.38
CA ALA A 83 -13.12 16.17 -2.02
C ALA A 83 -13.28 15.93 -3.53
N GLU A 84 -12.22 15.51 -4.21
CA GLU A 84 -12.27 15.21 -5.64
C GLU A 84 -13.13 13.98 -5.93
N ARG A 85 -13.05 12.95 -5.10
CA ARG A 85 -13.87 11.75 -5.25
C ARG A 85 -15.35 12.07 -5.08
N GLU A 86 -15.70 12.89 -4.11
CA GLU A 86 -17.08 13.33 -3.88
C GLU A 86 -17.59 14.18 -5.04
N ARG A 87 -16.76 15.05 -5.58
CA ARG A 87 -17.08 15.86 -6.75
C ARG A 87 -17.39 14.99 -7.96
N GLN A 88 -16.55 14.01 -8.24
CA GLN A 88 -16.78 13.09 -9.35
C GLN A 88 -18.05 12.27 -9.18
N SER A 89 -18.33 11.81 -7.97
CA SER A 89 -19.55 11.08 -7.66
C SER A 89 -20.79 11.94 -7.93
N ARG A 90 -20.78 13.19 -7.51
CA ARG A 90 -21.89 14.14 -7.77
C ARG A 90 -22.08 14.41 -9.26
N MET A 91 -21.00 14.54 -10.01
CA MET A 91 -21.06 14.73 -11.46
C MET A 91 -21.65 13.52 -12.18
N ASN A 92 -21.37 12.32 -11.68
CA ASN A 92 -21.88 11.08 -12.27
C ASN A 92 -23.36 10.83 -11.94
N GLU A 93 -23.88 11.46 -10.89
CA GLU A 93 -25.29 11.37 -10.49
C GLU A 93 -26.21 12.32 -11.28
N ALA A 94 -25.62 13.29 -11.96
CA ALA A 94 -26.38 14.32 -12.69
C ALA A 94 -26.96 13.81 -14.02
#